data_fd6f3b3710ad02a0de874bdae4c9b9bb
#
_entry.id   fd6f3b3710ad02a0de874bdae4c9b9bb
#
_cell.length_a   1.000
_cell.length_b   1.000
_cell.length_c   1.000
_cell.angle_alpha   90.00
_cell.angle_beta   90.00
_cell.angle_gamma   90.00
#
_symmetry.space_group_name_H-M   'P 1'
#
loop_
_entity.id
_entity.type
_entity.pdbx_description
1 polymer ?
#
loop_
_entity_poly.entity_id
_entity_poly.type
_entity_poly.pdbx_seq_one_letter_code
_entity_poly.pdbx_strand_id
1 'polypeptide(L)'
;MDVPTAWLVRPREALYDLDNIQLGKLFPGDESVDAIFALDYIVIEGHARELSTRGEPPRGVQLQLSRSDGTAIDDTQVVANLGYFQFKAKPGVFHLDIRPGRGQEIFRLDSAGNEGWDSPSVEAAGNEITITSFEGLTLYPRLPRLPGKESADVLKDDMADESHEVKSWYGGFVRRYSSPPFTWYTSYLTCLLQTSVSISRCQAEGIGDGCGPC
;
A
#
# COMPACT_ATOMS: atom_id res chain seq x y z
N MET A 1 1.73 22.51 -6.06
CA MET A 1 1.50 21.72 -7.30
C MET A 1 0.62 20.56 -6.92
N ASP A 2 -0.58 20.45 -7.47
CA ASP A 2 -1.47 19.33 -7.22
C ASP A 2 -1.28 18.31 -8.33
N VAL A 3 -0.70 17.17 -7.98
CA VAL A 3 -0.58 16.04 -8.89
C VAL A 3 -1.73 15.06 -8.67
N PRO A 4 -2.20 14.36 -9.71
CA PRO A 4 -3.17 13.30 -9.55
C PRO A 4 -2.69 12.25 -8.56
N THR A 5 -3.58 11.71 -7.74
CA THR A 5 -3.25 10.69 -6.73
C THR A 5 -2.68 9.40 -7.33
N ALA A 6 -2.99 9.15 -8.59
CA ALA A 6 -2.46 8.02 -9.34
C ALA A 6 -1.01 8.19 -9.84
N TRP A 7 -0.38 9.35 -9.59
CA TRP A 7 0.96 9.63 -10.09
C TRP A 7 1.99 9.59 -8.97
N LEU A 8 3.00 8.79 -9.14
CA LEU A 8 4.22 8.86 -8.35
C LEU A 8 5.26 9.69 -9.10
N VAL A 9 5.41 10.93 -8.64
CA VAL A 9 6.34 11.91 -9.24
C VAL A 9 7.53 12.14 -8.32
N ARG A 10 8.65 12.46 -8.92
CA ARG A 10 9.83 12.93 -8.19
C ARG A 10 10.38 14.22 -8.80
N PRO A 11 11.02 15.10 -8.03
CA PRO A 11 11.72 16.23 -8.56
C PRO A 11 12.93 15.73 -9.40
N ARG A 12 13.03 16.23 -10.61
CA ARG A 12 14.14 15.98 -11.52
C ARG A 12 15.18 17.07 -11.46
N GLU A 13 14.71 18.32 -11.46
CA GLU A 13 15.55 19.51 -11.39
C GLU A 13 14.90 20.50 -10.43
N ALA A 14 15.63 20.93 -9.42
CA ALA A 14 15.24 21.96 -8.48
C ALA A 14 16.49 22.69 -7.97
N LEU A 15 16.42 24.03 -7.89
CA LEU A 15 17.50 24.85 -7.33
C LEU A 15 17.47 24.89 -5.80
N TYR A 16 16.31 24.62 -5.24
CA TYR A 16 16.06 24.69 -3.81
C TYR A 16 15.62 23.34 -3.27
N ASP A 17 15.83 23.13 -1.99
CA ASP A 17 15.27 21.99 -1.26
C ASP A 17 13.75 22.18 -1.14
N LEU A 18 12.99 21.39 -1.92
CA LEU A 18 11.54 21.51 -2.04
C LEU A 18 10.79 21.16 -0.76
N ASP A 19 11.43 20.36 0.11
CA ASP A 19 10.86 19.96 1.40
C ASP A 19 11.10 21.04 2.49
N ASN A 20 12.05 21.97 2.24
CA ASN A 20 12.42 23.01 3.19
C ASN A 20 12.77 24.32 2.49
N ILE A 21 11.79 24.91 1.82
CA ILE A 21 11.96 26.20 1.15
C ILE A 21 12.06 27.33 2.18
N GLN A 22 13.24 27.91 2.28
CA GLN A 22 13.51 29.04 3.16
C GLN A 22 13.39 30.36 2.38
N LEU A 23 12.29 31.07 2.54
CA LEU A 23 11.99 32.30 1.80
C LEU A 23 13.08 33.37 1.92
N GLY A 24 13.76 33.46 3.08
CA GLY A 24 14.86 34.39 3.27
C GLY A 24 16.19 34.02 2.59
N LYS A 25 16.26 32.86 1.96
CA LYS A 25 17.44 32.37 1.23
C LYS A 25 17.22 32.24 -0.28
N LEU A 26 16.09 32.72 -0.78
CA LEU A 26 15.88 32.81 -2.21
C LEU A 26 16.87 33.80 -2.82
N PHE A 27 17.28 33.54 -4.06
CA PHE A 27 18.18 34.48 -4.76
C PHE A 27 17.46 35.80 -4.98
N PRO A 28 18.19 36.93 -4.86
CA PRO A 28 17.63 38.24 -5.13
C PRO A 28 17.06 38.30 -6.56
N GLY A 29 15.77 38.55 -6.67
CA GLY A 29 15.05 38.61 -7.95
C GLY A 29 14.22 37.37 -8.27
N ASP A 30 14.34 36.29 -7.50
CA ASP A 30 13.46 35.13 -7.64
C ASP A 30 12.12 35.45 -6.97
N GLU A 31 11.08 35.55 -7.78
CA GLU A 31 9.69 35.72 -7.31
C GLU A 31 8.97 34.39 -7.11
N SER A 32 9.56 33.30 -7.64
CA SER A 32 9.00 31.95 -7.57
C SER A 32 10.08 30.90 -7.37
N VAL A 33 9.68 29.75 -6.85
CA VAL A 33 10.51 28.55 -6.79
C VAL A 33 10.03 27.59 -7.87
N ASP A 34 10.87 27.38 -8.87
CA ASP A 34 10.57 26.50 -9.97
C ASP A 34 11.24 25.15 -9.80
N ALA A 35 10.51 24.08 -10.11
CA ALA A 35 11.03 22.72 -10.14
C ALA A 35 10.43 21.91 -11.28
N ILE A 36 11.25 21.07 -11.89
CA ILE A 36 10.81 20.13 -12.92
C ILE A 36 10.64 18.76 -12.27
N PHE A 37 9.44 18.20 -12.42
CA PHE A 37 9.11 16.88 -11.94
C PHE A 37 9.07 15.87 -13.08
N ALA A 38 9.45 14.64 -12.78
CA ALA A 38 9.29 13.50 -13.68
C ALA A 38 8.27 12.51 -13.09
N LEU A 39 7.40 11.98 -13.93
CA LEU A 39 6.52 10.87 -13.59
C LEU A 39 7.34 9.58 -13.62
N ASP A 40 7.47 8.93 -12.47
CA ASP A 40 8.20 7.66 -12.36
C ASP A 40 7.28 6.45 -12.55
N TYR A 41 6.13 6.45 -11.87
CA TYR A 41 5.19 5.35 -11.88
C TYR A 41 3.74 5.84 -11.83
N ILE A 42 2.87 4.98 -12.31
CA ILE A 42 1.42 5.09 -12.14
C ILE A 42 1.02 4.12 -11.04
N VAL A 43 0.11 4.56 -10.19
CA VAL A 43 -0.46 3.78 -9.12
C VAL A 43 -1.59 2.90 -9.65
N ILE A 44 -1.55 1.62 -9.29
CA ILE A 44 -2.63 0.66 -9.39
C ILE A 44 -3.10 0.41 -7.96
N GLU A 45 -4.34 0.72 -7.68
CA GLU A 45 -4.91 0.46 -6.36
C GLU A 45 -6.07 -0.53 -6.47
N GLY A 46 -6.47 -1.09 -5.35
CA GLY A 46 -7.62 -1.97 -5.37
C GLY A 46 -8.08 -2.42 -4.00
N HIS A 47 -9.21 -3.12 -4.04
CA HIS A 47 -9.83 -3.73 -2.88
C HIS A 47 -10.07 -5.21 -3.14
N ALA A 48 -9.35 -6.07 -2.44
CA ALA A 48 -9.50 -7.51 -2.52
C ALA A 48 -10.60 -8.00 -1.57
N ARG A 49 -11.40 -8.96 -2.03
CA ARG A 49 -12.41 -9.64 -1.21
C ARG A 49 -12.29 -11.15 -1.31
N GLU A 50 -12.54 -11.79 -0.18
CA GLU A 50 -12.78 -13.22 -0.15
C GLU A 50 -14.16 -13.52 -0.75
N LEU A 51 -14.25 -14.54 -1.59
CA LEU A 51 -15.52 -15.01 -2.13
C LEU A 51 -16.21 -15.90 -1.08
N SER A 52 -16.60 -15.30 0.03
CA SER A 52 -17.34 -15.93 1.12
C SER A 52 -18.66 -15.21 1.34
N THR A 53 -19.53 -15.81 2.13
CA THR A 53 -20.85 -15.23 2.47
C THR A 53 -20.76 -13.84 3.11
N ARG A 54 -19.62 -13.52 3.73
CA ARG A 54 -19.39 -12.22 4.40
C ARG A 54 -18.60 -11.23 3.58
N GLY A 55 -17.89 -11.69 2.51
CA GLY A 55 -17.07 -10.82 1.68
C GLY A 55 -15.92 -10.13 2.44
N GLU A 56 -15.35 -10.82 3.43
CA GLU A 56 -14.27 -10.28 4.26
C GLU A 56 -12.98 -10.07 3.43
N PRO A 57 -12.10 -9.16 3.84
CA PRO A 57 -10.79 -9.02 3.21
C PRO A 57 -9.94 -10.28 3.40
N PRO A 58 -9.18 -10.74 2.38
CA PRO A 58 -8.26 -11.87 2.48
C PRO A 58 -6.99 -11.45 3.24
N ARG A 59 -7.04 -11.55 4.56
CA ARG A 59 -6.01 -11.07 5.48
C ARG A 59 -4.65 -11.67 5.20
N GLY A 60 -3.65 -10.82 5.06
CA GLY A 60 -2.25 -11.22 4.94
C GLY A 60 -1.86 -11.81 3.58
N VAL A 61 -2.78 -11.89 2.63
CA VAL A 61 -2.46 -12.34 1.27
C VAL A 61 -1.52 -11.33 0.63
N GLN A 62 -0.47 -11.84 0.01
CA GLN A 62 0.43 -11.05 -0.83
C GLN A 62 0.05 -11.23 -2.29
N LEU A 63 -0.17 -10.12 -2.97
CA LEU A 63 -0.40 -10.07 -4.40
C LEU A 63 0.89 -9.68 -5.11
N GLN A 64 1.07 -10.15 -6.32
CA GLN A 64 2.24 -9.90 -7.15
C GLN A 64 1.81 -9.45 -8.53
N LEU A 65 2.51 -8.44 -9.04
CA LEU A 65 2.38 -7.98 -10.41
C LEU A 65 3.57 -8.49 -11.20
N SER A 66 3.32 -9.23 -12.27
CA SER A 66 4.36 -9.78 -13.13
C SER A 66 4.16 -9.42 -14.60
N ARG A 67 5.23 -9.49 -15.39
CA ARG A 67 5.17 -9.39 -16.85
C ARG A 67 4.86 -10.73 -17.48
N SER A 68 4.58 -10.71 -18.77
CA SER A 68 4.33 -11.92 -19.57
C SER A 68 5.51 -12.90 -19.60
N ASP A 69 6.73 -12.42 -19.31
CA ASP A 69 7.94 -13.23 -19.18
C ASP A 69 8.09 -13.87 -17.78
N GLY A 70 7.13 -13.65 -16.89
CA GLY A 70 7.16 -14.11 -15.50
C GLY A 70 8.00 -13.26 -14.55
N THR A 71 8.60 -12.18 -15.03
CA THR A 71 9.38 -11.28 -14.17
C THR A 71 8.46 -10.52 -13.23
N ALA A 72 8.67 -10.69 -11.91
CA ALA A 72 7.98 -9.89 -10.90
C ALA A 72 8.40 -8.42 -11.00
N ILE A 73 7.41 -7.53 -11.04
CA ILE A 73 7.62 -6.09 -11.12
C ILE A 73 7.42 -5.43 -9.76
N ASP A 74 6.37 -5.80 -9.09
CA ASP A 74 6.03 -5.27 -7.78
C ASP A 74 5.23 -6.31 -6.99
N ASP A 75 5.26 -6.23 -5.67
CA ASP A 75 4.44 -7.03 -4.81
C ASP A 75 3.90 -6.20 -3.64
N THR A 76 2.74 -6.59 -3.15
CA THR A 76 2.07 -5.87 -2.07
C THR A 76 1.26 -6.81 -1.20
N GLN A 77 1.04 -6.42 0.04
CA GLN A 77 0.20 -7.16 0.97
C GLN A 77 -1.16 -6.51 1.08
N VAL A 78 -2.21 -7.32 1.05
CA VAL A 78 -3.59 -6.87 1.28
C VAL A 78 -3.76 -6.44 2.75
N VAL A 79 -4.22 -5.21 2.95
CA VAL A 79 -4.48 -4.64 4.28
C VAL A 79 -5.63 -5.40 4.95
N ALA A 80 -5.37 -5.90 6.14
CA ALA A 80 -6.19 -6.91 6.81
C ALA A 80 -7.65 -6.51 7.08
N ASN A 81 -7.92 -5.24 7.31
CA ASN A 81 -9.25 -4.72 7.67
C ASN A 81 -9.97 -4.01 6.53
N LEU A 82 -9.24 -3.60 5.49
CA LEU A 82 -9.80 -2.82 4.37
C LEU A 82 -9.83 -3.61 3.07
N GLY A 83 -9.03 -4.67 2.96
CA GLY A 83 -8.80 -5.34 1.70
C GLY A 83 -8.02 -4.51 0.69
N TYR A 84 -7.59 -3.30 1.07
CA TYR A 84 -6.87 -2.39 0.21
C TYR A 84 -5.46 -2.91 -0.10
N PHE A 85 -5.03 -2.66 -1.33
CA PHE A 85 -3.65 -2.89 -1.78
C PHE A 85 -3.27 -1.86 -2.84
N GLN A 86 -1.97 -1.70 -3.07
CA GLN A 86 -1.45 -0.75 -4.03
C GLN A 86 -0.18 -1.29 -4.69
N PHE A 87 -0.10 -1.15 -6.01
CA PHE A 87 1.11 -1.37 -6.80
C PHE A 87 1.55 -0.09 -7.49
N LYS A 88 2.78 -0.08 -7.93
CA LYS A 88 3.36 0.95 -8.78
C LYS A 88 3.93 0.32 -10.04
N ALA A 89 3.51 0.81 -11.19
CA ALA A 89 4.00 0.31 -12.46
C ALA A 89 4.12 1.41 -13.51
N LYS A 90 4.86 1.15 -14.54
CA LYS A 90 4.87 1.96 -15.77
C LYS A 90 3.74 1.48 -16.68
N PRO A 91 3.29 2.30 -17.65
CA PRO A 91 2.33 1.83 -18.66
C PRO A 91 2.77 0.52 -19.30
N GLY A 92 1.85 -0.41 -19.47
CA GLY A 92 2.14 -1.74 -19.99
C GLY A 92 1.08 -2.77 -19.66
N VAL A 93 1.39 -4.02 -19.98
CA VAL A 93 0.56 -5.19 -19.74
C VAL A 93 1.21 -6.05 -18.66
N PHE A 94 0.43 -6.48 -17.70
CA PHE A 94 0.88 -7.23 -16.53
C PHE A 94 -0.09 -8.35 -16.20
N HIS A 95 0.35 -9.31 -15.40
CA HIS A 95 -0.48 -10.35 -14.81
C HIS A 95 -0.55 -10.14 -13.31
N LEU A 96 -1.75 -10.22 -12.77
CA LEU A 96 -2.01 -10.18 -11.34
C LEU A 96 -2.09 -11.61 -10.80
N ASP A 97 -1.25 -11.93 -9.83
CA ASP A 97 -1.23 -13.24 -9.19
C ASP A 97 -1.12 -13.13 -7.67
N ILE A 98 -1.42 -14.23 -6.99
CA ILE A 98 -1.06 -14.37 -5.58
C ILE A 98 0.42 -14.75 -5.54
N ARG A 99 1.22 -14.00 -4.78
CA ARG A 99 2.64 -14.31 -4.59
C ARG A 99 2.81 -15.72 -4.05
N PRO A 100 3.77 -16.52 -4.59
CA PRO A 100 4.08 -17.84 -4.09
C PRO A 100 4.35 -17.85 -2.59
N GLY A 101 3.69 -18.74 -1.86
CA GLY A 101 3.78 -18.86 -0.41
C GLY A 101 2.45 -19.27 0.21
N ARG A 102 2.32 -19.08 1.54
CA ARG A 102 1.15 -19.52 2.30
C ARG A 102 -0.18 -18.94 1.80
N GLY A 103 -0.16 -17.70 1.26
CA GLY A 103 -1.35 -17.10 0.66
C GLY A 103 -1.90 -17.92 -0.50
N GLN A 104 -1.02 -18.45 -1.37
CA GLN A 104 -1.39 -19.29 -2.51
C GLN A 104 -1.84 -20.70 -2.09
N GLU A 105 -1.42 -21.18 -0.93
CA GLU A 105 -1.86 -22.48 -0.37
C GLU A 105 -3.28 -22.41 0.21
N ILE A 106 -3.77 -21.19 0.51
CA ILE A 106 -5.07 -20.97 1.14
C ILE A 106 -6.07 -20.36 0.16
N PHE A 107 -5.61 -19.47 -0.70
CA PHE A 107 -6.44 -18.72 -1.63
C PHE A 107 -6.07 -19.00 -3.08
N ARG A 108 -7.02 -18.83 -3.97
CA ARG A 108 -6.79 -18.72 -5.41
C ARG A 108 -7.31 -17.39 -5.93
N LEU A 109 -6.78 -16.92 -7.04
CA LEU A 109 -7.31 -15.76 -7.73
C LEU A 109 -8.48 -16.23 -8.62
N ASP A 110 -9.68 -15.77 -8.32
CA ASP A 110 -10.88 -16.05 -9.11
C ASP A 110 -11.10 -15.00 -10.21
N SER A 111 -10.82 -13.75 -9.90
CA SER A 111 -10.93 -12.64 -10.85
C SER A 111 -9.90 -11.55 -10.54
N ALA A 112 -9.31 -10.94 -11.56
CA ALA A 112 -8.43 -9.78 -11.42
C ALA A 112 -9.19 -8.49 -11.06
N GLY A 113 -10.49 -8.42 -11.37
CA GLY A 113 -11.33 -7.29 -10.97
C GLY A 113 -11.20 -6.05 -11.83
N ASN A 114 -10.84 -6.18 -13.10
CA ASN A 114 -10.65 -5.05 -14.03
C ASN A 114 -11.93 -4.24 -14.29
N GLU A 115 -13.09 -4.86 -14.20
CA GLU A 115 -14.40 -4.27 -14.49
C GLU A 115 -15.26 -4.14 -13.22
N GLY A 116 -14.61 -4.06 -12.07
CA GLY A 116 -15.28 -4.01 -10.78
C GLY A 116 -15.54 -5.40 -10.18
N TRP A 117 -16.49 -5.46 -9.26
CA TRP A 117 -16.81 -6.69 -8.54
C TRP A 117 -17.43 -7.80 -9.41
N ASP A 118 -18.07 -7.44 -10.53
CA ASP A 118 -18.73 -8.36 -11.44
C ASP A 118 -17.81 -8.82 -12.59
N SER A 119 -16.51 -8.52 -12.50
CA SER A 119 -15.53 -8.95 -13.50
C SER A 119 -15.56 -10.46 -13.73
N PRO A 120 -15.30 -10.91 -14.94
CA PRO A 120 -15.26 -12.33 -15.27
C PRO A 120 -14.17 -13.06 -14.48
N SER A 121 -14.28 -14.38 -14.41
CA SER A 121 -13.26 -15.20 -13.76
C SER A 121 -11.96 -15.24 -14.58
N VAL A 122 -10.86 -15.54 -13.90
CA VAL A 122 -9.55 -15.74 -14.54
C VAL A 122 -9.60 -16.88 -15.58
N GLU A 123 -10.46 -17.88 -15.37
CA GLU A 123 -10.66 -18.97 -16.32
C GLU A 123 -11.30 -18.49 -17.65
N ALA A 124 -12.12 -17.44 -17.57
CA ALA A 124 -12.84 -16.90 -18.74
C ALA A 124 -12.08 -15.77 -19.45
N ALA A 125 -11.43 -14.88 -18.69
CA ALA A 125 -10.81 -13.66 -19.22
C ALA A 125 -9.30 -13.53 -18.93
N GLY A 126 -8.73 -14.47 -18.17
CA GLY A 126 -7.33 -14.38 -17.73
C GLY A 126 -7.16 -13.45 -16.54
N ASN A 127 -5.91 -13.32 -16.12
CA ASN A 127 -5.48 -12.46 -15.03
C ASN A 127 -4.69 -11.23 -15.51
N GLU A 128 -4.82 -10.93 -16.81
CA GLU A 128 -4.13 -9.82 -17.43
C GLU A 128 -4.77 -8.47 -17.02
N ILE A 129 -3.92 -7.51 -16.70
CA ILE A 129 -4.29 -6.13 -16.43
C ILE A 129 -3.47 -5.21 -17.32
N THR A 130 -4.08 -4.18 -17.87
CA THR A 130 -3.44 -3.27 -18.81
C THR A 130 -3.53 -1.84 -18.31
N ILE A 131 -2.36 -1.17 -18.23
CA ILE A 131 -2.27 0.25 -17.91
C ILE A 131 -2.04 1.01 -19.19
N THR A 132 -3.09 1.66 -19.71
CA THR A 132 -3.07 2.43 -20.96
C THR A 132 -3.24 3.92 -20.74
N SER A 133 -3.71 4.33 -19.57
CA SER A 133 -3.99 5.71 -19.25
C SER A 133 -3.17 6.20 -18.05
N PHE A 134 -3.05 7.52 -17.91
CA PHE A 134 -2.43 8.15 -16.76
C PHE A 134 -3.40 8.35 -15.58
N GLU A 135 -4.64 7.93 -15.70
CA GLU A 135 -5.64 8.04 -14.62
C GLU A 135 -5.43 7.04 -13.49
N GLY A 136 -4.53 6.08 -13.70
CA GLY A 136 -4.35 4.95 -12.82
C GLY A 136 -5.32 3.80 -13.13
N LEU A 137 -5.34 2.81 -12.26
CA LEU A 137 -6.23 1.65 -12.38
C LEU A 137 -6.71 1.23 -11.02
N THR A 138 -8.02 0.98 -10.89
CA THR A 138 -8.61 0.44 -9.67
C THR A 138 -9.10 -0.98 -9.91
N LEU A 139 -8.63 -1.93 -9.10
CA LEU A 139 -8.92 -3.35 -9.22
C LEU A 139 -9.79 -3.86 -8.07
N TYR A 140 -10.61 -4.86 -8.36
CA TYR A 140 -11.50 -5.50 -7.38
C TYR A 140 -11.35 -7.02 -7.41
N PRO A 141 -10.16 -7.57 -7.08
CA PRO A 141 -9.92 -8.99 -7.18
C PRO A 141 -10.74 -9.79 -6.17
N ARG A 142 -11.21 -10.95 -6.62
CA ARG A 142 -11.91 -11.93 -5.82
C ARG A 142 -11.00 -13.11 -5.55
N LEU A 143 -10.90 -13.49 -4.27
CA LEU A 143 -10.02 -14.56 -3.80
C LEU A 143 -10.82 -15.57 -2.96
N PRO A 144 -11.40 -16.61 -3.58
CA PRO A 144 -11.98 -17.71 -2.83
C PRO A 144 -10.90 -18.52 -2.12
N ARG A 145 -11.27 -19.09 -0.96
CA ARG A 145 -10.44 -20.08 -0.27
C ARG A 145 -10.45 -21.40 -1.01
N LEU A 146 -9.34 -22.10 -0.92
CA LEU A 146 -9.27 -23.48 -1.38
C LEU A 146 -10.09 -24.40 -0.48
N PRO A 147 -10.70 -25.45 -1.01
CA PRO A 147 -11.46 -26.43 -0.21
C PRO A 147 -10.61 -27.01 0.93
N GLY A 148 -11.17 -27.08 2.13
CA GLY A 148 -10.50 -27.57 3.32
C GLY A 148 -9.58 -26.56 4.01
N LYS A 149 -9.57 -25.30 3.56
CA LYS A 149 -8.76 -24.22 4.15
C LYS A 149 -9.63 -23.10 4.75
N GLU A 150 -10.90 -23.38 5.06
CA GLU A 150 -11.87 -22.40 5.52
C GLU A 150 -11.46 -21.70 6.83
N SER A 151 -10.74 -22.39 7.71
CA SER A 151 -10.25 -21.86 8.98
C SER A 151 -8.77 -21.46 8.97
N ALA A 152 -8.07 -21.68 7.85
CA ALA A 152 -6.64 -21.37 7.77
C ALA A 152 -6.39 -19.87 7.76
N ASP A 153 -5.36 -19.41 8.44
CA ASP A 153 -4.95 -18.00 8.48
C ASP A 153 -3.55 -17.86 7.87
N VAL A 154 -3.40 -16.93 6.94
CA VAL A 154 -2.11 -16.65 6.27
C VAL A 154 -1.07 -16.14 7.27
N LEU A 155 -1.52 -15.43 8.30
CA LEU A 155 -0.65 -14.79 9.29
C LEU A 155 -0.30 -15.67 10.49
N LYS A 156 -0.91 -16.86 10.62
CA LYS A 156 -0.59 -17.82 11.66
C LYS A 156 0.37 -18.87 11.13
N ASP A 157 1.48 -19.06 11.81
CA ASP A 157 2.35 -20.19 11.56
C ASP A 157 1.69 -21.46 12.13
N ASP A 158 1.51 -22.48 11.30
CA ASP A 158 0.98 -23.78 11.75
C ASP A 158 1.91 -24.47 12.76
N MET A 159 3.14 -23.98 12.90
CA MET A 159 4.14 -24.45 13.88
C MET A 159 3.90 -23.97 15.31
N ALA A 160 2.96 -23.05 15.53
CA ALA A 160 2.69 -22.49 16.85
C ALA A 160 1.73 -23.36 17.69
N ASP A 161 1.12 -24.39 17.11
CA ASP A 161 0.13 -25.24 17.81
C ASP A 161 0.69 -26.59 18.25
N GLU A 162 1.93 -26.94 17.92
CA GLU A 162 2.68 -27.96 18.65
C GLU A 162 3.18 -27.31 19.93
N SER A 163 2.32 -27.27 20.95
CA SER A 163 2.75 -27.15 22.33
C SER A 163 3.75 -28.26 22.60
N HIS A 164 5.02 -27.99 22.43
CA HIS A 164 6.05 -28.78 23.07
C HIS A 164 5.77 -28.72 24.57
N GLU A 165 5.03 -29.70 25.05
CA GLU A 165 5.06 -30.08 26.46
C GLU A 165 6.51 -30.48 26.77
N VAL A 166 7.33 -29.48 27.06
CA VAL A 166 8.64 -29.71 27.65
C VAL A 166 8.33 -30.32 28.99
N LYS A 167 8.30 -31.64 29.06
CA LYS A 167 8.35 -32.39 30.32
C LYS A 167 9.64 -31.99 31.01
N SER A 168 9.52 -31.00 31.89
CA SER A 168 10.59 -30.61 32.82
C SER A 168 10.97 -31.80 33.67
N TRP A 169 12.17 -32.30 33.47
CA TRP A 169 12.76 -33.39 34.24
C TRP A 169 13.34 -32.89 35.58
N TYR A 170 13.18 -31.60 35.89
CA TYR A 170 13.56 -31.03 37.18
C TYR A 170 12.35 -30.35 37.80
N GLY A 171 11.86 -30.93 38.90
CA GLY A 171 10.82 -30.31 39.73
C GLY A 171 11.29 -28.99 40.32
N GLY A 172 10.44 -27.99 40.27
CA GLY A 172 10.53 -26.80 41.07
C GLY A 172 10.67 -25.50 40.28
N PHE A 173 9.65 -24.66 40.43
CA PHE A 173 9.56 -23.27 40.07
C PHE A 173 9.15 -22.91 38.63
N VAL A 174 7.85 -22.91 38.41
CA VAL A 174 7.25 -22.23 37.28
C VAL A 174 7.15 -20.73 37.62
N ARG A 175 8.06 -19.91 37.10
CA ARG A 175 7.81 -18.49 36.96
C ARG A 175 7.00 -18.29 35.71
N ARG A 176 5.73 -17.88 35.83
CA ARG A 176 4.95 -17.34 34.73
C ARG A 176 5.62 -16.05 34.25
N TYR A 177 6.25 -16.13 33.11
CA TYR A 177 6.58 -14.92 32.34
C TYR A 177 5.33 -14.57 31.53
N SER A 178 4.60 -13.56 31.97
CA SER A 178 3.64 -12.85 31.13
C SER A 178 4.44 -12.02 30.14
N SER A 179 4.28 -12.32 28.88
CA SER A 179 4.81 -11.51 27.78
C SER A 179 4.31 -10.08 27.89
N PRO A 180 5.17 -9.06 27.73
CA PRO A 180 4.73 -7.68 27.70
C PRO A 180 3.90 -7.42 26.42
N PRO A 181 2.89 -6.55 26.50
CA PRO A 181 2.11 -6.20 25.31
C PRO A 181 2.99 -5.47 24.31
N PHE A 182 2.97 -5.93 23.07
CA PHE A 182 3.56 -5.26 21.91
C PHE A 182 2.83 -3.93 21.66
N THR A 183 3.35 -2.83 22.18
CA THR A 183 2.90 -1.46 21.92
C THR A 183 4.00 -0.66 21.22
N TRP A 184 4.45 -1.09 20.05
CA TRP A 184 5.44 -0.32 19.28
C TRP A 184 5.27 -0.43 17.75
N TYR A 185 4.06 -0.40 17.21
CA TYR A 185 3.91 -0.40 15.74
C TYR A 185 2.82 0.54 15.20
N THR A 186 2.36 1.51 15.99
CA THR A 186 1.35 2.48 15.52
C THR A 186 1.91 3.86 15.16
N SER A 187 3.24 4.08 15.22
CA SER A 187 3.80 5.42 15.01
C SER A 187 4.35 5.69 13.60
N TYR A 188 4.40 4.71 12.71
CA TYR A 188 4.95 4.94 11.36
C TYR A 188 3.92 5.11 10.24
N LEU A 189 2.66 4.77 10.46
CA LEU A 189 1.61 4.90 9.45
C LEU A 189 0.87 6.23 9.49
N THR A 190 1.03 7.02 10.53
CA THR A 190 0.38 8.35 10.65
C THR A 190 1.17 9.47 9.99
N CYS A 191 2.40 9.24 9.57
CA CYS A 191 3.24 10.28 8.96
C CYS A 191 3.16 10.32 7.43
N LEU A 192 2.54 9.33 6.78
CA LEU A 192 2.42 9.28 5.31
C LEU A 192 1.07 9.76 4.77
N LEU A 193 0.11 10.07 5.64
CA LEU A 193 -1.23 10.53 5.24
C LEU A 193 -1.49 12.01 5.55
N GLN A 194 -0.50 12.78 5.99
CA GLN A 194 -0.72 14.16 6.43
C GLN A 194 0.26 15.17 5.85
N THR A 195 0.61 15.02 4.57
CA THR A 195 1.23 16.11 3.79
C THR A 195 0.38 16.51 2.59
N SER A 196 -0.90 16.79 2.83
CA SER A 196 -1.65 17.75 2.04
C SER A 196 -1.61 19.10 2.74
N VAL A 197 -0.48 19.77 2.72
CA VAL A 197 -0.43 21.18 3.10
C VAL A 197 -0.88 21.99 1.93
N SER A 198 -2.10 22.49 2.00
CA SER A 198 -2.62 23.57 1.19
C SER A 198 -1.75 24.81 1.38
N ILE A 199 -0.91 25.09 0.42
CA ILE A 199 -0.32 26.40 0.21
C ILE A 199 -1.21 27.11 -0.83
N SER A 200 -2.32 27.65 -0.36
CA SER A 200 -3.14 28.58 -1.11
C SER A 200 -3.62 29.67 -0.15
N ARG A 201 -3.10 30.83 -0.37
CA ARG A 201 -3.47 32.17 0.12
C ARG A 201 -2.48 32.83 1.07
N CYS A 202 -1.56 33.53 0.47
CA CYS A 202 -1.21 34.88 0.90
C CYS A 202 -1.12 35.71 -0.35
N GLN A 203 -2.25 36.19 -0.81
CA GLN A 203 -2.31 37.42 -1.63
C GLN A 203 -2.46 38.61 -0.68
N ALA A 204 -1.62 39.59 -0.94
CA ALA A 204 -1.42 40.83 -0.27
C ALA A 204 -2.71 41.58 0.09
N GLU A 205 -2.74 42.10 1.31
CA GLU A 205 -3.22 43.47 1.54
C GLU A 205 -2.26 44.12 2.53
N GLY A 206 -1.76 45.24 2.10
CA GLY A 206 -0.77 46.03 2.81
C GLY A 206 -1.37 46.80 3.96
N ILE A 207 -0.47 47.50 4.64
CA ILE A 207 -0.63 48.63 5.56
C ILE A 207 -0.64 48.29 7.07
N GLY A 208 0.37 48.83 7.74
CA GLY A 208 0.21 49.47 9.04
C GLY A 208 0.90 48.83 10.22
N ASP A 209 2.03 49.43 10.53
CA ASP A 209 2.58 49.73 11.86
C ASP A 209 2.18 48.94 13.13
N GLY A 210 3.21 48.49 13.79
CA GLY A 210 3.28 48.55 15.25
C GLY A 210 2.88 47.30 15.99
N CYS A 211 3.84 46.61 16.56
CA CYS A 211 3.85 46.36 17.97
C CYS A 211 5.02 45.45 18.38
N GLY A 212 5.66 45.85 19.42
CA GLY A 212 6.80 45.24 20.04
C GLY A 212 6.53 43.94 20.83
N PRO A 213 7.49 43.53 21.62
CA PRO A 213 7.73 42.14 21.95
C PRO A 213 6.88 41.63 23.13
N CYS A 214 6.53 40.38 23.04
CA CYS A 214 6.39 39.51 24.22
C CYS A 214 6.86 38.11 23.83
#